data_ace960dfd545abdebfa5732c87c964ae
#
_entry.id   ace960dfd545abdebfa5732c87c964ae
#
_cell.length_a   1.000
_cell.length_b   1.000
_cell.length_c   1.000
_cell.angle_alpha   90.00
_cell.angle_beta   90.00
_cell.angle_gamma   90.00
#
_symmetry.space_group_name_H-M   'P 1'
#
loop_
_entity.id
_entity.type
_entity.pdbx_description
1 polymer ?
#
loop_
_entity_poly.entity_id
_entity_poly.type
_entity_poly.pdbx_seq_one_letter_code
_entity_poly.pdbx_strand_id
1 'polypeptide(L)'
;IRLSELCVPIILNNEAIGAINAEHSEKNFYTERHLQILITIASMLADKIDRIEAQEQTRKKEIEVLKLSKDLATSQLTALRAQMNPHFLFNAMNSIQQFTLTNDIENANLYISKFSTLLRKVLHSSQQSFITLEEELLQLELYLEIEKLRLGKEFSYFIQKETDLEVDAINIPGMLIQPFVENALKHGLAPKMGDKSLKIEIYLPELDTLNIIITDNGIGRQKANDLKLRQEKLLPHISKGLKLVEERLQLITGKPAFDFFHFEDKYDANGQAMGTTVTLTIPVATTNI
;
A
#
# COMPACT_ATOMS: atom_id res chain seq x y z
N ILE A 1 47.72 58.72 0.46
CA ILE A 1 47.58 58.87 1.91
C ILE A 1 46.08 59.12 2.16
N ARG A 2 45.46 58.28 2.99
CA ARG A 2 44.06 58.40 3.41
C ARG A 2 43.99 59.34 4.59
N LEU A 3 43.20 60.41 4.53
CA LEU A 3 43.17 61.49 5.52
C LEU A 3 41.79 61.68 6.20
N SER A 4 40.74 61.03 5.62
CA SER A 4 39.40 60.98 6.18
C SER A 4 38.83 59.60 5.98
N GLU A 5 38.07 59.13 6.96
CA GLU A 5 37.36 57.82 6.94
C GLU A 5 35.97 57.99 7.54
N LEU A 6 34.98 57.33 6.96
CA LEU A 6 33.63 57.26 7.47
C LEU A 6 33.14 55.79 7.40
N CYS A 7 32.86 55.20 8.54
CA CYS A 7 32.41 53.84 8.66
C CYS A 7 30.97 53.79 9.24
N VAL A 8 30.07 53.04 8.59
CA VAL A 8 28.69 52.88 9.00
C VAL A 8 28.37 51.39 9.06
N PRO A 9 27.84 50.88 10.19
CA PRO A 9 27.46 49.47 10.30
C PRO A 9 26.21 49.16 9.49
N ILE A 10 26.14 47.96 8.89
CA ILE A 10 24.93 47.38 8.32
C ILE A 10 24.31 46.56 9.45
N ILE A 11 23.14 46.98 9.94
CA ILE A 11 22.44 46.36 11.08
C ILE A 11 21.23 45.59 10.59
N LEU A 12 21.16 44.31 10.94
CA LEU A 12 20.01 43.46 10.72
C LEU A 12 19.62 42.81 12.05
N ASN A 13 18.34 42.87 12.42
CA ASN A 13 17.85 42.29 13.67
C ASN A 13 18.62 42.70 14.93
N ASN A 14 19.07 43.96 14.97
CA ASN A 14 19.84 44.55 16.07
C ASN A 14 21.29 44.05 16.15
N GLU A 15 21.79 43.34 15.18
CA GLU A 15 23.16 42.84 15.08
C GLU A 15 23.87 43.46 13.87
N ALA A 16 25.13 43.80 14.01
CA ALA A 16 25.95 44.31 12.90
C ALA A 16 26.44 43.13 12.05
N ILE A 17 25.88 42.98 10.84
CA ILE A 17 26.24 41.94 9.87
C ILE A 17 27.37 42.33 8.93
N GLY A 18 27.72 43.62 8.91
CA GLY A 18 28.79 44.17 8.11
C GLY A 18 28.97 45.67 8.35
N ALA A 19 29.83 46.30 7.58
CA ALA A 19 30.01 47.73 7.61
C ALA A 19 30.33 48.28 6.20
N ILE A 20 29.88 49.50 5.94
CA ILE A 20 30.26 50.28 4.77
C ILE A 20 31.39 51.19 5.20
N ASN A 21 32.56 51.09 4.58
CA ASN A 21 33.69 51.94 4.81
C ASN A 21 33.95 52.82 3.59
N ALA A 22 34.05 54.13 3.82
CA ALA A 22 34.36 55.15 2.79
C ALA A 22 35.60 55.92 3.20
N GLU A 23 36.55 56.08 2.29
CA GLU A 23 37.85 56.74 2.53
C GLU A 23 38.09 57.86 1.53
N HIS A 24 38.75 58.94 1.98
CA HIS A 24 39.10 60.07 1.12
C HIS A 24 40.50 60.64 1.41
N SER A 25 41.14 61.28 0.41
CA SER A 25 42.49 61.82 0.51
C SER A 25 42.55 63.22 1.11
N GLU A 26 41.44 63.94 1.29
CA GLU A 26 41.34 65.20 1.95
C GLU A 26 40.95 65.10 3.40
N LYS A 27 41.49 66.00 4.25
CA LYS A 27 41.12 66.08 5.66
C LYS A 27 39.69 66.62 5.83
N ASN A 28 38.93 66.06 6.74
CA ASN A 28 37.57 66.49 7.08
C ASN A 28 36.60 66.52 5.88
N PHE A 29 36.79 65.61 4.92
CA PHE A 29 35.98 65.57 3.70
C PHE A 29 34.52 65.13 4.01
N TYR A 30 34.32 64.25 4.94
CA TYR A 30 32.98 63.71 5.25
C TYR A 30 32.18 64.72 6.08
N THR A 31 30.96 65.00 5.66
CA THR A 31 29.96 65.82 6.34
C THR A 31 28.82 65.00 6.87
N GLU A 32 27.98 65.62 7.73
CA GLU A 32 26.73 64.96 8.22
C GLU A 32 25.85 64.44 7.09
N ARG A 33 25.81 65.12 5.96
CA ARG A 33 25.09 64.72 4.76
C ARG A 33 25.64 63.40 4.20
N HIS A 34 26.95 63.23 4.18
CA HIS A 34 27.58 61.97 3.74
C HIS A 34 27.27 60.84 4.70
N LEU A 35 27.26 61.07 6.01
CA LEU A 35 26.87 60.10 7.02
C LEU A 35 25.43 59.64 6.82
N GLN A 36 24.46 60.56 6.64
CA GLN A 36 23.06 60.22 6.41
C GLN A 36 22.83 59.39 5.13
N ILE A 37 23.57 59.70 4.07
CA ILE A 37 23.53 58.91 2.83
C ILE A 37 24.01 57.48 3.08
N LEU A 38 25.14 57.31 3.77
CA LEU A 38 25.68 55.98 4.04
C LEU A 38 24.80 55.16 4.99
N ILE A 39 24.18 55.81 5.98
CA ILE A 39 23.18 55.15 6.84
C ILE A 39 21.99 54.65 6.03
N THR A 40 21.48 55.47 5.10
CA THR A 40 20.38 55.09 4.22
C THR A 40 20.76 53.89 3.33
N ILE A 41 21.96 53.92 2.75
CA ILE A 41 22.48 52.81 1.94
C ILE A 41 22.65 51.54 2.79
N ALA A 42 23.17 51.66 4.01
CA ALA A 42 23.34 50.55 4.93
C ALA A 42 21.99 49.89 5.31
N SER A 43 20.97 50.72 5.55
CA SER A 43 19.59 50.22 5.81
C SER A 43 19.02 49.51 4.59
N MET A 44 19.14 50.09 3.39
CA MET A 44 18.67 49.46 2.15
C MET A 44 19.37 48.11 1.88
N LEU A 45 20.66 48.01 2.19
CA LEU A 45 21.42 46.75 2.08
C LEU A 45 20.93 45.72 3.10
N ALA A 46 20.72 46.11 4.35
CA ALA A 46 20.17 45.24 5.39
C ALA A 46 18.81 44.64 4.97
N ASP A 47 17.88 45.51 4.52
CA ASP A 47 16.57 45.08 4.03
C ASP A 47 16.67 44.13 2.83
N LYS A 48 17.64 44.35 1.94
CA LYS A 48 17.83 43.47 0.78
C LYS A 48 18.40 42.13 1.15
N ILE A 49 19.33 42.11 2.11
CA ILE A 49 19.91 40.83 2.64
C ILE A 49 18.83 40.03 3.32
N ASP A 50 18.02 40.61 4.21
CA ASP A 50 16.91 39.97 4.88
C ASP A 50 15.93 39.32 3.90
N ARG A 51 15.54 40.05 2.86
CA ARG A 51 14.66 39.54 1.80
C ARG A 51 15.27 38.35 1.06
N ILE A 52 16.55 38.36 0.76
CA ILE A 52 17.25 37.29 0.05
C ILE A 52 17.28 36.05 0.95
N GLU A 53 17.63 36.18 2.22
CA GLU A 53 17.66 35.06 3.18
C GLU A 53 16.28 34.46 3.38
N ALA A 54 15.22 35.28 3.54
CA ALA A 54 13.84 34.79 3.65
C ALA A 54 13.38 34.04 2.38
N GLN A 55 13.74 34.54 1.19
CA GLN A 55 13.44 33.87 -0.08
C GLN A 55 14.18 32.55 -0.22
N GLU A 56 15.44 32.45 0.19
CA GLU A 56 16.20 31.22 0.15
C GLU A 56 15.63 30.17 1.12
N GLN A 57 15.23 30.58 2.31
CA GLN A 57 14.58 29.68 3.27
C GLN A 57 13.25 29.13 2.75
N THR A 58 12.43 30.01 2.16
CA THR A 58 11.16 29.61 1.53
C THR A 58 11.40 28.60 0.42
N ARG A 59 12.35 28.90 -0.47
CA ARG A 59 12.71 27.98 -1.56
C ARG A 59 13.24 26.63 -1.09
N LYS A 60 14.05 26.60 -0.01
CA LYS A 60 14.51 25.34 0.59
C LYS A 60 13.34 24.51 1.10
N LYS A 61 12.37 25.13 1.79
CA LYS A 61 11.16 24.46 2.28
C LYS A 61 10.29 23.92 1.13
N GLU A 62 10.13 24.68 0.06
CA GLU A 62 9.38 24.26 -1.13
C GLU A 62 10.01 23.01 -1.79
N ILE A 63 11.35 23.00 -1.93
CA ILE A 63 12.08 21.85 -2.47
C ILE A 63 11.92 20.62 -1.58
N GLU A 64 11.97 20.78 -0.26
CA GLU A 64 11.78 19.70 0.70
C GLU A 64 10.36 19.11 0.61
N VAL A 65 9.33 19.96 0.56
CA VAL A 65 7.92 19.54 0.38
C VAL A 65 7.74 18.79 -0.93
N LEU A 66 8.32 19.28 -2.03
CA LEU A 66 8.27 18.60 -3.34
C LEU A 66 8.95 17.23 -3.29
N LYS A 67 10.09 17.12 -2.60
CA LYS A 67 10.82 15.87 -2.44
C LYS A 67 9.98 14.85 -1.63
N LEU A 68 9.45 15.27 -0.48
CA LEU A 68 8.58 14.43 0.35
C LEU A 68 7.33 13.97 -0.41
N SER A 69 6.69 14.86 -1.17
CA SER A 69 5.55 14.52 -2.02
C SER A 69 5.89 13.48 -3.09
N LYS A 70 7.05 13.64 -3.74
CA LYS A 70 7.55 12.66 -4.72
C LYS A 70 7.85 11.30 -4.08
N ASP A 71 8.51 11.28 -2.91
CA ASP A 71 8.86 10.06 -2.21
C ASP A 71 7.59 9.33 -1.73
N LEU A 72 6.60 10.07 -1.25
CA LEU A 72 5.28 9.54 -0.89
C LEU A 72 4.58 8.92 -2.10
N ALA A 73 4.50 9.64 -3.23
CA ALA A 73 3.89 9.13 -4.46
C ALA A 73 4.61 7.88 -4.98
N THR A 74 5.95 7.85 -4.91
CA THR A 74 6.76 6.69 -5.32
C THR A 74 6.51 5.50 -4.39
N SER A 75 6.42 5.73 -3.08
CA SER A 75 6.10 4.70 -2.09
C SER A 75 4.69 4.14 -2.32
N GLN A 76 3.70 5.01 -2.56
CA GLN A 76 2.33 4.60 -2.88
C GLN A 76 2.28 3.76 -4.17
N LEU A 77 2.98 4.18 -5.24
CA LEU A 77 3.07 3.41 -6.49
C LEU A 77 3.76 2.05 -6.28
N THR A 78 4.77 1.98 -5.43
CA THR A 78 5.48 0.74 -5.13
C THR A 78 4.59 -0.20 -4.32
N ALA A 79 3.87 0.31 -3.32
CA ALA A 79 2.88 -0.45 -2.56
C ALA A 79 1.74 -0.95 -3.47
N LEU A 80 1.26 -0.12 -4.37
CA LEU A 80 0.24 -0.48 -5.36
C LEU A 80 0.73 -1.60 -6.29
N ARG A 81 1.97 -1.50 -6.81
CA ARG A 81 2.59 -2.56 -7.62
C ARG A 81 2.81 -3.87 -6.86
N ALA A 82 3.10 -3.78 -5.56
CA ALA A 82 3.26 -4.96 -4.72
C ALA A 82 1.91 -5.65 -4.40
N GLN A 83 0.84 -4.87 -4.30
CA GLN A 83 -0.53 -5.36 -4.10
C GLN A 83 -1.14 -5.98 -5.36
N MET A 84 -0.79 -5.45 -6.54
CA MET A 84 -1.18 -6.06 -7.81
C MET A 84 -0.25 -7.24 -8.11
N ASN A 85 -0.70 -8.44 -7.80
CA ASN A 85 0.03 -9.67 -8.13
C ASN A 85 0.27 -9.72 -9.67
N PRO A 86 1.53 -9.53 -10.17
CA PRO A 86 1.80 -9.52 -11.61
C PRO A 86 1.32 -10.81 -12.29
N HIS A 87 1.38 -11.91 -11.55
CA HIS A 87 0.91 -13.21 -12.03
C HIS A 87 -0.62 -13.22 -12.24
N PHE A 88 -1.40 -12.47 -11.44
CA PHE A 88 -2.85 -12.35 -11.67
C PHE A 88 -3.14 -11.60 -12.98
N LEU A 89 -2.40 -10.52 -13.28
CA LEU A 89 -2.51 -9.81 -14.55
C LEU A 89 -2.15 -10.71 -15.74
N PHE A 90 -1.04 -11.46 -15.66
CA PHE A 90 -0.65 -12.41 -16.71
C PHE A 90 -1.69 -13.50 -16.91
N ASN A 91 -2.24 -14.05 -15.82
CA ASN A 91 -3.31 -15.05 -15.90
C ASN A 91 -4.57 -14.49 -16.55
N ALA A 92 -4.94 -13.25 -16.25
CA ALA A 92 -6.07 -12.58 -16.86
C ALA A 92 -5.87 -12.41 -18.38
N MET A 93 -4.69 -11.94 -18.81
CA MET A 93 -4.36 -11.80 -20.23
C MET A 93 -4.40 -13.14 -20.95
N ASN A 94 -3.84 -14.19 -20.34
CA ASN A 94 -3.86 -15.55 -20.92
C ASN A 94 -5.29 -16.10 -21.03
N SER A 95 -6.16 -15.85 -20.05
CA SER A 95 -7.55 -16.29 -20.08
C SER A 95 -8.33 -15.58 -21.20
N ILE A 96 -8.16 -14.26 -21.33
CA ILE A 96 -8.77 -13.47 -22.42
C ILE A 96 -8.28 -14.00 -23.78
N GLN A 97 -6.97 -14.24 -23.92
CA GLN A 97 -6.41 -14.82 -25.14
C GLN A 97 -7.02 -16.19 -25.46
N GLN A 98 -7.15 -17.06 -24.45
CA GLN A 98 -7.75 -18.38 -24.62
C GLN A 98 -9.20 -18.30 -25.12
N PHE A 99 -10.05 -17.47 -24.47
CA PHE A 99 -11.43 -17.25 -24.91
C PHE A 99 -11.50 -16.72 -26.35
N THR A 100 -10.60 -15.81 -26.71
CA THR A 100 -10.52 -15.27 -28.07
C THR A 100 -10.13 -16.35 -29.07
N LEU A 101 -9.14 -17.18 -28.78
CA LEU A 101 -8.66 -18.27 -29.65
C LEU A 101 -9.73 -19.37 -29.83
N THR A 102 -10.54 -19.62 -28.82
CA THR A 102 -11.66 -20.58 -28.88
C THR A 102 -12.94 -19.96 -29.44
N ASN A 103 -12.91 -18.69 -29.88
CA ASN A 103 -14.05 -17.93 -30.38
C ASN A 103 -15.21 -17.80 -29.37
N ASP A 104 -14.88 -17.86 -28.07
CA ASP A 104 -15.83 -17.68 -26.98
C ASP A 104 -15.91 -16.20 -26.58
N ILE A 105 -16.51 -15.41 -27.46
CA ILE A 105 -16.55 -13.93 -27.33
C ILE A 105 -17.38 -13.51 -26.10
N GLU A 106 -18.41 -14.28 -25.75
CA GLU A 106 -19.28 -13.98 -24.61
C GLU A 106 -18.49 -14.05 -23.30
N ASN A 107 -17.78 -15.14 -23.05
CA ASN A 107 -16.94 -15.30 -21.86
C ASN A 107 -15.72 -14.35 -21.88
N ALA A 108 -15.16 -14.01 -23.04
CA ALA A 108 -14.11 -13.01 -23.13
C ALA A 108 -14.59 -11.63 -22.66
N ASN A 109 -15.76 -11.18 -23.14
CA ASN A 109 -16.36 -9.89 -22.76
C ASN A 109 -16.76 -9.87 -21.27
N LEU A 110 -17.36 -10.95 -20.77
CA LEU A 110 -17.74 -11.08 -19.37
C LEU A 110 -16.49 -11.01 -18.47
N TYR A 111 -15.43 -11.73 -18.85
CA TYR A 111 -14.16 -11.72 -18.14
C TYR A 111 -13.54 -10.33 -18.07
N ILE A 112 -13.44 -9.63 -19.21
CA ILE A 112 -12.88 -8.27 -19.30
C ILE A 112 -13.69 -7.30 -18.43
N SER A 113 -15.02 -7.37 -18.48
CA SER A 113 -15.90 -6.50 -17.68
C SER A 113 -15.71 -6.70 -16.18
N LYS A 114 -15.74 -7.96 -15.71
CA LYS A 114 -15.53 -8.30 -14.29
C LYS A 114 -14.13 -7.93 -13.83
N PHE A 115 -13.11 -8.23 -14.64
CA PHE A 115 -11.71 -7.89 -14.36
C PHE A 115 -11.48 -6.38 -14.25
N SER A 116 -12.05 -5.58 -15.16
CA SER A 116 -11.97 -4.12 -15.12
C SER A 116 -12.64 -3.54 -13.87
N THR A 117 -13.76 -4.15 -13.44
CA THR A 117 -14.48 -3.75 -12.22
C THR A 117 -13.67 -4.09 -10.97
N LEU A 118 -13.10 -5.29 -10.90
CA LEU A 118 -12.22 -5.70 -9.80
C LEU A 118 -11.00 -4.78 -9.69
N LEU A 119 -10.32 -4.49 -10.81
CA LEU A 119 -9.18 -3.57 -10.82
C LEU A 119 -9.52 -2.20 -10.24
N ARG A 120 -10.65 -1.60 -10.64
CA ARG A 120 -11.10 -0.31 -10.09
C ARG A 120 -11.35 -0.36 -8.59
N LYS A 121 -12.01 -1.43 -8.11
CA LYS A 121 -12.28 -1.61 -6.67
C LYS A 121 -10.98 -1.78 -5.88
N VAL A 122 -10.06 -2.63 -6.34
CA VAL A 122 -8.75 -2.84 -5.70
C VAL A 122 -7.93 -1.55 -5.67
N LEU A 123 -7.92 -0.77 -6.77
CA LEU A 123 -7.25 0.53 -6.82
C LEU A 123 -7.84 1.53 -5.81
N HIS A 124 -9.16 1.56 -5.68
CA HIS A 124 -9.84 2.41 -4.70
C HIS A 124 -9.49 2.01 -3.25
N SER A 125 -9.63 0.73 -2.93
CA SER A 125 -9.33 0.20 -1.59
C SER A 125 -7.86 0.29 -1.21
N SER A 126 -6.94 0.28 -2.19
CA SER A 126 -5.50 0.42 -1.93
C SER A 126 -5.10 1.80 -1.37
N GLN A 127 -5.94 2.81 -1.53
CA GLN A 127 -5.74 4.16 -1.02
C GLN A 127 -6.27 4.33 0.41
N GLN A 128 -6.98 3.34 0.93
CA GLN A 128 -7.57 3.35 2.26
C GLN A 128 -6.82 2.40 3.19
N SER A 129 -6.62 2.81 4.45
CA SER A 129 -6.01 1.96 5.46
C SER A 129 -6.97 0.86 5.94
N PHE A 130 -8.27 1.18 5.97
CA PHE A 130 -9.35 0.28 6.35
C PHE A 130 -10.47 0.38 5.33
N ILE A 131 -11.15 -0.73 5.08
CA ILE A 131 -12.38 -0.84 4.29
C ILE A 131 -13.41 -1.62 5.08
N THR A 132 -14.68 -1.55 4.70
CA THR A 132 -15.70 -2.38 5.33
C THR A 132 -15.53 -3.86 4.93
N LEU A 133 -15.94 -4.76 5.80
CA LEU A 133 -15.96 -6.19 5.48
C LEU A 133 -16.85 -6.45 4.25
N GLU A 134 -17.91 -5.70 4.07
CA GLU A 134 -18.77 -5.76 2.88
C GLU A 134 -17.97 -5.47 1.60
N GLU A 135 -17.15 -4.41 1.60
CA GLU A 135 -16.33 -4.04 0.44
C GLU A 135 -15.29 -5.12 0.11
N GLU A 136 -14.63 -5.69 1.14
CA GLU A 136 -13.68 -6.81 0.97
C GLU A 136 -14.37 -8.04 0.39
N LEU A 137 -15.57 -8.39 0.88
CA LEU A 137 -16.34 -9.54 0.38
C LEU A 137 -16.82 -9.34 -1.07
N LEU A 138 -17.27 -8.14 -1.44
CA LEU A 138 -17.63 -7.82 -2.81
C LEU A 138 -16.43 -7.95 -3.77
N GLN A 139 -15.24 -7.53 -3.35
CA GLN A 139 -14.02 -7.68 -4.14
C GLN A 139 -13.64 -9.16 -4.27
N LEU A 140 -13.75 -9.91 -3.17
CA LEU A 140 -13.46 -11.34 -3.13
C LEU A 140 -14.42 -12.14 -4.02
N GLU A 141 -15.70 -11.80 -4.02
CA GLU A 141 -16.71 -12.43 -4.87
C GLU A 141 -16.42 -12.19 -6.36
N LEU A 142 -16.11 -10.96 -6.75
CA LEU A 142 -15.67 -10.64 -8.12
C LEU A 142 -14.43 -11.42 -8.53
N TYR A 143 -13.45 -11.55 -7.62
CA TYR A 143 -12.25 -12.34 -7.85
C TYR A 143 -12.58 -13.82 -8.07
N LEU A 144 -13.43 -14.41 -7.22
CA LEU A 144 -13.85 -15.82 -7.34
C LEU A 144 -14.67 -16.08 -8.61
N GLU A 145 -15.52 -15.14 -9.04
CA GLU A 145 -16.25 -15.24 -10.30
C GLU A 145 -15.30 -15.26 -11.52
N ILE A 146 -14.25 -14.43 -11.52
CA ILE A 146 -13.20 -14.42 -12.54
C ILE A 146 -12.45 -15.75 -12.57
N GLU A 147 -12.07 -16.25 -11.39
CA GLU A 147 -11.40 -17.55 -11.27
C GLU A 147 -12.29 -18.72 -11.69
N LYS A 148 -13.60 -18.64 -11.46
CA LYS A 148 -14.58 -19.64 -11.90
C LYS A 148 -14.67 -19.71 -13.43
N LEU A 149 -14.63 -18.56 -14.11
CA LEU A 149 -14.56 -18.53 -15.58
C LEU A 149 -13.26 -19.20 -16.09
N ARG A 150 -12.14 -19.02 -15.38
CA ARG A 150 -10.84 -19.59 -15.74
C ARG A 150 -10.72 -21.09 -15.43
N LEU A 151 -11.19 -21.51 -14.27
CA LEU A 151 -11.08 -22.91 -13.81
C LEU A 151 -12.17 -23.82 -14.38
N GLY A 152 -13.23 -23.23 -14.94
CA GLY A 152 -14.31 -23.96 -15.56
C GLY A 152 -15.33 -24.55 -14.58
N LYS A 153 -16.15 -25.48 -15.11
CA LYS A 153 -17.29 -26.05 -14.37
C LYS A 153 -16.90 -26.91 -13.17
N GLU A 154 -15.67 -27.37 -13.11
CA GLU A 154 -15.15 -28.19 -11.99
C GLU A 154 -14.92 -27.38 -10.72
N PHE A 155 -14.93 -26.05 -10.80
CA PHE A 155 -14.72 -25.18 -9.64
C PHE A 155 -16.03 -24.62 -9.12
N SER A 156 -16.25 -24.83 -7.83
CA SER A 156 -17.35 -24.25 -7.05
C SER A 156 -16.82 -23.54 -5.82
N TYR A 157 -17.49 -22.45 -5.44
CA TYR A 157 -17.19 -21.77 -4.17
C TYR A 157 -18.46 -21.41 -3.43
N PHE A 158 -18.34 -21.24 -2.13
CA PHE A 158 -19.44 -20.89 -1.25
C PHE A 158 -18.93 -19.92 -0.18
N ILE A 159 -19.60 -18.76 -0.04
CA ILE A 159 -19.34 -17.76 0.99
C ILE A 159 -20.55 -17.74 1.92
N GLN A 160 -20.33 -18.09 3.17
CA GLN A 160 -21.35 -18.13 4.21
C GLN A 160 -21.02 -17.08 5.29
N LYS A 161 -21.98 -16.22 5.55
CA LYS A 161 -21.93 -15.23 6.65
C LYS A 161 -22.92 -15.66 7.72
N GLU A 162 -22.61 -15.37 8.97
CA GLU A 162 -23.56 -15.46 10.06
C GLU A 162 -24.76 -14.54 9.78
N THR A 163 -25.97 -14.97 10.16
CA THR A 163 -27.23 -14.33 9.69
C THR A 163 -27.34 -12.88 10.15
N ASP A 164 -26.88 -12.56 11.36
CA ASP A 164 -27.02 -11.24 11.98
C ASP A 164 -25.71 -10.40 11.89
N LEU A 165 -24.77 -10.79 10.99
CA LEU A 165 -23.50 -10.10 10.85
C LEU A 165 -23.65 -8.81 10.02
N GLU A 166 -23.51 -7.66 10.69
CA GLU A 166 -23.50 -6.33 10.05
C GLU A 166 -22.14 -6.07 9.38
N VAL A 167 -21.95 -6.60 8.18
CA VAL A 167 -20.67 -6.54 7.44
C VAL A 167 -20.27 -5.13 7.02
N ASP A 168 -21.18 -4.19 6.93
CA ASP A 168 -20.99 -2.77 6.62
C ASP A 168 -20.47 -1.97 7.83
N ALA A 169 -20.74 -2.44 9.06
CA ALA A 169 -20.26 -1.83 10.30
C ALA A 169 -18.85 -2.28 10.71
N ILE A 170 -18.34 -3.39 10.14
CA ILE A 170 -17.04 -3.96 10.48
C ILE A 170 -15.96 -3.42 9.56
N ASN A 171 -14.96 -2.72 10.12
CA ASN A 171 -13.80 -2.22 9.39
C ASN A 171 -12.60 -3.14 9.55
N ILE A 172 -12.00 -3.56 8.42
CA ILE A 172 -10.80 -4.40 8.36
C ILE A 172 -9.76 -3.77 7.42
N PRO A 173 -8.46 -4.12 7.56
CA PRO A 173 -7.47 -3.75 6.56
C PRO A 173 -7.83 -4.34 5.19
N GLY A 174 -7.78 -3.51 4.15
CA GLY A 174 -8.11 -3.99 2.80
C GLY A 174 -7.17 -5.10 2.31
N MET A 175 -7.68 -6.01 1.48
CA MET A 175 -6.97 -7.17 0.92
C MET A 175 -6.44 -8.13 1.99
N LEU A 176 -7.19 -8.34 3.06
CA LEU A 176 -6.82 -9.22 4.16
C LEU A 176 -7.16 -10.68 3.88
N ILE A 177 -8.32 -10.94 3.28
CA ILE A 177 -8.84 -12.28 2.98
C ILE A 177 -8.28 -12.82 1.68
N GLN A 178 -8.19 -11.97 0.68
CA GLN A 178 -7.84 -12.33 -0.70
C GLN A 178 -6.53 -13.13 -0.81
N PRO A 179 -5.40 -12.83 -0.12
CA PRO A 179 -4.16 -13.59 -0.23
C PRO A 179 -4.28 -15.06 0.19
N PHE A 180 -5.15 -15.37 1.14
CA PHE A 180 -5.40 -16.77 1.56
C PHE A 180 -6.21 -17.52 0.51
N VAL A 181 -7.21 -16.86 -0.06
CA VAL A 181 -8.02 -17.41 -1.16
C VAL A 181 -7.15 -17.62 -2.42
N GLU A 182 -6.29 -16.67 -2.77
CA GLU A 182 -5.32 -16.85 -3.87
C GLU A 182 -4.40 -18.05 -3.65
N ASN A 183 -3.92 -18.26 -2.42
CA ASN A 183 -3.10 -19.42 -2.10
C ASN A 183 -3.87 -20.75 -2.21
N ALA A 184 -5.10 -20.81 -1.71
CA ALA A 184 -5.97 -21.97 -1.84
C ALA A 184 -6.21 -22.32 -3.32
N LEU A 185 -6.53 -21.33 -4.14
CA LEU A 185 -6.76 -21.53 -5.57
C LEU A 185 -5.48 -21.95 -6.31
N LYS A 186 -4.39 -21.23 -6.12
CA LYS A 186 -3.14 -21.43 -6.87
C LYS A 186 -2.41 -22.71 -6.47
N HIS A 187 -2.30 -22.96 -5.17
CA HIS A 187 -1.48 -24.05 -4.63
C HIS A 187 -2.26 -25.28 -4.23
N GLY A 188 -3.51 -25.11 -3.81
CA GLY A 188 -4.41 -26.21 -3.45
C GLY A 188 -5.21 -26.75 -4.62
N LEU A 189 -5.99 -25.89 -5.28
CA LEU A 189 -7.02 -26.27 -6.23
C LEU A 189 -6.54 -26.36 -7.68
N ALA A 190 -5.69 -25.43 -8.15
CA ALA A 190 -5.25 -25.42 -9.55
C ALA A 190 -4.55 -26.73 -9.97
N PRO A 191 -3.66 -27.34 -9.15
CA PRO A 191 -3.01 -28.61 -9.52
C PRO A 191 -3.89 -29.85 -9.28
N LYS A 192 -5.07 -29.71 -8.68
CA LYS A 192 -5.99 -30.81 -8.43
C LYS A 192 -6.73 -31.22 -9.70
N MET A 193 -6.91 -32.50 -9.89
CA MET A 193 -7.79 -33.07 -10.93
C MET A 193 -9.19 -33.31 -10.36
N GLY A 194 -10.23 -33.09 -11.19
CA GLY A 194 -11.64 -33.26 -10.80
C GLY A 194 -12.19 -32.11 -9.96
N ASP A 195 -13.23 -32.38 -9.19
CA ASP A 195 -14.00 -31.37 -8.48
C ASP A 195 -13.17 -30.55 -7.49
N LYS A 196 -13.25 -29.23 -7.64
CA LYS A 196 -12.56 -28.21 -6.86
C LYS A 196 -13.58 -27.43 -6.06
N SER A 197 -13.43 -27.36 -4.77
CA SER A 197 -14.33 -26.60 -3.91
C SER A 197 -13.58 -25.70 -2.94
N LEU A 198 -14.09 -24.49 -2.77
CA LEU A 198 -13.62 -23.50 -1.79
C LEU A 198 -14.81 -23.08 -0.94
N LYS A 199 -14.68 -23.17 0.38
CA LYS A 199 -15.67 -22.67 1.33
C LYS A 199 -15.08 -21.57 2.18
N ILE A 200 -15.80 -20.47 2.34
CA ILE A 200 -15.44 -19.34 3.19
C ILE A 200 -16.58 -19.13 4.17
N GLU A 201 -16.25 -19.18 5.46
CA GLU A 201 -17.21 -19.00 6.57
C GLU A 201 -16.77 -17.80 7.41
N ILE A 202 -17.71 -16.91 7.75
CA ILE A 202 -17.45 -15.65 8.44
C ILE A 202 -18.43 -15.51 9.59
N TYR A 203 -17.91 -15.32 10.79
CA TYR A 203 -18.73 -15.16 12.00
C TYR A 203 -17.97 -14.38 13.09
N LEU A 204 -18.73 -13.85 14.04
CA LEU A 204 -18.22 -13.14 15.23
C LEU A 204 -18.44 -14.03 16.46
N PRO A 205 -17.42 -14.77 16.92
CA PRO A 205 -17.54 -15.55 18.17
C PRO A 205 -17.68 -14.64 19.38
N GLU A 206 -17.10 -13.45 19.33
CA GLU A 206 -17.15 -12.39 20.33
C GLU A 206 -17.33 -11.02 19.64
N LEU A 207 -17.86 -10.03 20.32
CA LEU A 207 -18.19 -8.72 19.74
C LEU A 207 -16.98 -7.96 19.11
N ASP A 208 -15.77 -8.30 19.53
CA ASP A 208 -14.52 -7.65 19.11
C ASP A 208 -13.61 -8.55 18.25
N THR A 209 -14.08 -9.74 17.90
CA THR A 209 -13.26 -10.75 17.22
C THR A 209 -13.98 -11.32 16.00
N LEU A 210 -13.46 -11.06 14.81
CA LEU A 210 -13.93 -11.61 13.55
C LEU A 210 -13.16 -12.89 13.22
N ASN A 211 -13.87 -14.00 13.02
CA ASN A 211 -13.32 -15.24 12.51
C ASN A 211 -13.69 -15.46 11.05
N ILE A 212 -12.68 -15.81 10.24
CA ILE A 212 -12.85 -16.15 8.83
C ILE A 212 -12.18 -17.51 8.61
N ILE A 213 -12.96 -18.50 8.21
CA ILE A 213 -12.47 -19.85 7.92
C ILE A 213 -12.52 -20.06 6.41
N ILE A 214 -11.37 -20.37 5.83
CA ILE A 214 -11.20 -20.67 4.41
C ILE A 214 -10.80 -22.13 4.28
N THR A 215 -11.66 -22.94 3.66
CA THR A 215 -11.44 -24.37 3.47
C THR A 215 -11.40 -24.69 1.99
N ASP A 216 -10.32 -25.32 1.53
CA ASP A 216 -10.22 -25.91 0.21
C ASP A 216 -10.18 -27.44 0.28
N ASN A 217 -10.59 -28.09 -0.81
CA ASN A 217 -10.45 -29.53 -0.99
C ASN A 217 -9.26 -29.89 -1.90
N GLY A 218 -8.20 -29.08 -1.89
CA GLY A 218 -7.05 -29.19 -2.76
C GLY A 218 -6.10 -30.34 -2.46
N ILE A 219 -4.90 -30.29 -3.00
CA ILE A 219 -3.87 -31.34 -2.86
C ILE A 219 -3.15 -31.33 -1.51
N GLY A 220 -3.44 -30.34 -0.63
CA GLY A 220 -2.77 -30.12 0.65
C GLY A 220 -1.39 -29.46 0.54
N ARG A 221 -0.94 -28.85 1.63
CA ARG A 221 0.29 -28.03 1.66
C ARG A 221 1.56 -28.82 1.39
N GLN A 222 1.68 -30.02 1.92
CA GLN A 222 2.88 -30.85 1.73
C GLN A 222 3.10 -31.16 0.25
N LYS A 223 2.09 -31.67 -0.43
CA LYS A 223 2.16 -31.99 -1.87
C LYS A 223 2.36 -30.74 -2.73
N ALA A 224 1.75 -29.61 -2.35
CA ALA A 224 1.95 -28.33 -3.00
C ALA A 224 3.41 -27.87 -2.88
N ASN A 225 4.04 -28.02 -1.71
CA ASN A 225 5.47 -27.71 -1.51
C ASN A 225 6.39 -28.62 -2.33
N ASP A 226 6.09 -29.92 -2.40
CA ASP A 226 6.88 -30.86 -3.20
C ASP A 226 6.83 -30.52 -4.70
N LEU A 227 5.67 -30.09 -5.20
CA LEU A 227 5.53 -29.61 -6.58
C LEU A 227 6.31 -28.32 -6.82
N LYS A 228 6.29 -27.38 -5.86
CA LYS A 228 7.11 -26.16 -5.91
C LYS A 228 8.61 -26.46 -5.96
N LEU A 229 9.11 -27.34 -5.11
CA LEU A 229 10.51 -27.73 -5.08
C LEU A 229 10.98 -28.38 -6.38
N ARG A 230 10.08 -29.05 -7.10
CA ARG A 230 10.38 -29.65 -8.43
C ARG A 230 10.41 -28.61 -9.55
N GLN A 231 9.64 -27.52 -9.43
CA GLN A 231 9.55 -26.46 -10.44
C GLN A 231 10.54 -25.32 -10.21
N GLU A 232 10.84 -25.00 -8.95
CA GLU A 232 11.77 -23.93 -8.57
C GLU A 232 13.01 -24.55 -7.90
N LYS A 233 14.14 -24.55 -8.60
CA LYS A 233 15.47 -24.86 -8.01
C LYS A 233 15.95 -23.83 -6.96
N LEU A 234 15.10 -22.94 -6.45
CA LEU A 234 15.47 -21.79 -5.63
C LEU A 234 14.43 -21.53 -4.52
N LEU A 235 14.92 -21.62 -3.26
CA LEU A 235 14.44 -21.08 -2.00
C LEU A 235 12.92 -21.17 -1.64
N PRO A 236 12.58 -21.57 -0.41
CA PRO A 236 11.21 -21.54 0.09
C PRO A 236 10.73 -20.08 0.21
N HIS A 237 9.94 -19.61 -0.74
CA HIS A 237 9.26 -18.34 -0.64
C HIS A 237 7.94 -18.51 0.13
N ILE A 238 7.86 -17.95 1.34
CA ILE A 238 6.59 -17.51 1.93
C ILE A 238 5.93 -16.63 0.87
N SER A 239 4.64 -16.86 0.56
CA SER A 239 4.00 -16.04 -0.47
C SER A 239 4.08 -14.57 -0.04
N LYS A 240 4.54 -13.70 -0.95
CA LYS A 240 4.70 -12.27 -0.66
C LYS A 240 3.39 -11.65 -0.12
N GLY A 241 2.24 -12.18 -0.52
CA GLY A 241 0.93 -11.73 -0.04
C GLY A 241 0.70 -12.02 1.44
N LEU A 242 1.02 -13.22 1.93
CA LEU A 242 0.87 -13.56 3.35
C LEU A 242 1.78 -12.72 4.22
N LYS A 243 3.03 -12.50 3.81
CA LYS A 243 3.96 -11.65 4.53
C LYS A 243 3.45 -10.21 4.68
N LEU A 244 2.81 -9.67 3.63
CA LEU A 244 2.21 -8.35 3.67
C LEU A 244 1.02 -8.27 4.64
N VAL A 245 0.20 -9.33 4.72
CA VAL A 245 -0.89 -9.44 5.70
C VAL A 245 -0.33 -9.49 7.12
N GLU A 246 0.71 -10.29 7.36
CA GLU A 246 1.42 -10.35 8.64
C GLU A 246 1.90 -8.98 9.10
N GLU A 247 2.64 -8.28 8.24
CA GLU A 247 3.18 -6.95 8.53
C GLU A 247 2.06 -5.94 8.84
N ARG A 248 0.94 -5.99 8.10
CA ARG A 248 -0.22 -5.12 8.35
C ARG A 248 -0.89 -5.39 9.69
N LEU A 249 -1.19 -6.65 9.98
CA LEU A 249 -1.82 -7.03 11.24
C LEU A 249 -0.92 -6.68 12.42
N GLN A 250 0.38 -6.92 12.31
CA GLN A 250 1.34 -6.54 13.34
C GLN A 250 1.39 -5.03 13.59
N LEU A 251 1.36 -4.20 12.53
CA LEU A 251 1.35 -2.74 12.65
C LEU A 251 0.10 -2.20 13.36
N ILE A 252 -1.06 -2.84 13.14
CA ILE A 252 -2.34 -2.38 13.67
C ILE A 252 -2.56 -2.87 15.10
N THR A 253 -2.15 -4.11 15.41
CA THR A 253 -2.45 -4.77 16.68
C THR A 253 -1.28 -4.75 17.65
N GLY A 254 -0.05 -4.53 17.17
CA GLY A 254 1.18 -4.70 17.96
C GLY A 254 1.51 -6.15 18.33
N LYS A 255 0.72 -7.13 17.85
CA LYS A 255 0.88 -8.55 18.16
C LYS A 255 1.60 -9.29 17.02
N PRO A 256 2.31 -10.39 17.31
CA PRO A 256 2.98 -11.18 16.26
C PRO A 256 1.95 -11.90 15.36
N ALA A 257 2.33 -12.12 14.12
CA ALA A 257 1.46 -12.61 13.06
C ALA A 257 0.86 -14.00 13.29
N PHE A 258 1.58 -14.89 13.97
CA PHE A 258 1.10 -16.26 14.26
C PHE A 258 -0.12 -16.31 15.20
N ASP A 259 -0.46 -15.18 15.85
CA ASP A 259 -1.66 -15.08 16.69
C ASP A 259 -2.94 -14.88 15.86
N PHE A 260 -2.81 -14.54 14.56
CA PHE A 260 -3.96 -14.14 13.74
C PHE A 260 -4.42 -15.18 12.74
N PHE A 261 -3.59 -16.17 12.38
CA PHE A 261 -4.03 -17.21 11.46
C PHE A 261 -3.36 -18.55 11.73
N HIS A 262 -4.15 -19.58 11.58
CA HIS A 262 -3.75 -20.97 11.78
C HIS A 262 -4.07 -21.79 10.54
N PHE A 263 -3.15 -22.71 10.17
CA PHE A 263 -3.33 -23.63 9.05
C PHE A 263 -3.50 -25.04 9.56
N GLU A 264 -4.53 -25.75 9.10
CA GLU A 264 -4.80 -27.14 9.36
C GLU A 264 -4.87 -27.94 8.05
N ASP A 265 -4.05 -28.97 7.93
CA ASP A 265 -4.08 -29.88 6.79
C ASP A 265 -5.11 -30.99 7.03
N LYS A 266 -5.98 -31.21 6.04
CA LYS A 266 -7.01 -32.30 6.10
C LYS A 266 -6.48 -33.54 5.43
N TYR A 267 -6.77 -34.69 6.06
CA TYR A 267 -6.39 -36.01 5.56
C TYR A 267 -7.59 -36.95 5.55
N ASP A 268 -7.61 -37.86 4.57
CA ASP A 268 -8.56 -38.98 4.58
C ASP A 268 -8.13 -40.11 5.54
N ALA A 269 -8.95 -41.14 5.62
CA ALA A 269 -8.66 -42.31 6.46
C ALA A 269 -7.38 -43.08 6.06
N ASN A 270 -6.86 -42.84 4.85
CA ASN A 270 -5.64 -43.45 4.31
C ASN A 270 -4.42 -42.53 4.45
N GLY A 271 -4.55 -41.38 5.09
CA GLY A 271 -3.50 -40.40 5.25
C GLY A 271 -3.21 -39.58 3.97
N GLN A 272 -4.10 -39.58 2.98
CA GLN A 272 -3.97 -38.71 1.80
C GLN A 272 -4.51 -37.33 2.12
N ALA A 273 -3.77 -36.28 1.65
CA ALA A 273 -4.20 -34.92 1.83
C ALA A 273 -5.50 -34.64 1.07
N MET A 274 -6.48 -34.09 1.78
CA MET A 274 -7.82 -33.74 1.29
C MET A 274 -8.08 -32.23 1.22
N GLY A 275 -7.05 -31.43 1.35
CA GLY A 275 -7.13 -29.98 1.32
C GLY A 275 -6.56 -29.31 2.56
N THR A 276 -6.83 -28.03 2.70
CA THR A 276 -6.34 -27.19 3.80
C THR A 276 -7.47 -26.32 4.34
N THR A 277 -7.47 -26.12 5.64
CA THR A 277 -8.29 -25.11 6.31
C THR A 277 -7.37 -24.03 6.85
N VAL A 278 -7.74 -22.77 6.63
CA VAL A 278 -7.09 -21.60 7.23
C VAL A 278 -8.12 -20.89 8.08
N THR A 279 -7.83 -20.66 9.35
CA THR A 279 -8.65 -19.86 10.25
C THR A 279 -7.92 -18.53 10.50
N LEU A 280 -8.58 -17.42 10.18
CA LEU A 280 -8.13 -16.07 10.54
C LEU A 280 -8.95 -15.60 11.73
N THR A 281 -8.27 -15.03 12.73
CA THR A 281 -8.88 -14.44 13.92
C THR A 281 -8.41 -13.00 14.02
N ILE A 282 -9.29 -12.05 13.75
CA ILE A 282 -8.95 -10.64 13.57
C ILE A 282 -9.67 -9.82 14.64
N PRO A 283 -8.94 -9.05 15.46
CA PRO A 283 -9.60 -8.08 16.34
C PRO A 283 -10.25 -6.98 15.50
N VAL A 284 -11.52 -6.73 15.72
CA VAL A 284 -12.29 -5.69 15.04
C VAL A 284 -12.83 -4.69 16.07
N ALA A 285 -12.72 -3.40 15.76
CA ALA A 285 -13.42 -2.37 16.52
C ALA A 285 -14.85 -2.30 15.96
N THR A 286 -15.83 -2.79 16.69
CA THR A 286 -17.21 -2.44 16.42
C THR A 286 -17.38 -0.98 16.78
N THR A 287 -17.66 -0.15 15.79
CA THR A 287 -18.06 1.24 16.03
C THR A 287 -19.42 1.20 16.70
N ASN A 288 -19.44 1.28 18.05
CA ASN A 288 -20.69 1.57 18.74
C ASN A 288 -21.20 2.91 18.20
N ILE A 289 -22.33 2.86 17.50
CA ILE A 289 -23.15 4.01 17.13
C ILE A 289 -23.79 4.60 18.38
#